data_210250ffa1705534a64546dbad017824
#
_entry.id   210250ffa1705534a64546dbad017824
#
_cell.length_a   1.000
_cell.length_b   1.000
_cell.length_c   1.000
_cell.angle_alpha   90.00
_cell.angle_beta   90.00
_cell.angle_gamma   90.00
#
_symmetry.space_group_name_H-M   'P 1'
#
loop_
_entity.id
_entity.type
_entity.pdbx_description
1 polymer ?
#
loop_
_entity_poly.entity_id
_entity_poly.type
_entity_poly.pdbx_seq_one_letter_code
_entity_poly.pdbx_strand_id
1 'polypeptide(L)'
;MKQLITLAGVAALLPLSALSADNMTFHGTLVAPPCTISSGNTIDVVFGNNLGTNKIDGSNYKQPVNYTVDCEAGYTANNLAIVVDTTQPAAFDTAAVKTDKTGLAIRILVDGEPVSFAQRVAVANPALPPKIEAVPVQDQSVTLTEGAFAATM
;
A
#
# COMPACT_ATOMS: atom_id res chain seq x y z
N MET A 1 12.84 -92.65 3.76
CA MET A 1 13.17 -91.63 2.77
C MET A 1 12.06 -90.60 2.85
N LYS A 2 12.32 -89.53 3.55
CA LYS A 2 11.31 -88.41 3.85
C LYS A 2 11.68 -87.26 2.98
N GLN A 3 10.78 -86.89 2.09
CA GLN A 3 10.88 -85.65 1.32
C GLN A 3 10.30 -84.45 2.14
N LEU A 4 11.11 -83.46 2.39
CA LEU A 4 10.68 -82.19 2.92
C LEU A 4 10.28 -81.32 1.74
N ILE A 5 9.02 -80.89 1.76
CA ILE A 5 8.50 -79.89 0.86
C ILE A 5 8.59 -78.56 1.59
N THR A 6 9.46 -77.64 1.14
CA THR A 6 9.57 -76.27 1.61
C THR A 6 8.58 -75.41 0.84
N LEU A 7 7.54 -74.86 1.54
CA LEU A 7 6.62 -73.84 1.01
C LEU A 7 7.30 -72.50 1.10
N ALA A 8 7.61 -71.90 -0.04
CA ALA A 8 8.09 -70.56 -0.12
C ALA A 8 6.86 -69.63 -0.15
N GLY A 9 6.62 -68.91 0.93
CA GLY A 9 5.57 -67.86 1.00
C GLY A 9 6.00 -66.60 0.27
N VAL A 10 5.31 -66.23 -0.81
CA VAL A 10 5.44 -64.95 -1.51
C VAL A 10 4.60 -63.92 -0.77
N ALA A 11 5.24 -63.03 -0.02
CA ALA A 11 4.61 -61.87 0.57
C ALA A 11 4.36 -60.83 -0.52
N ALA A 12 3.10 -60.67 -0.94
CA ALA A 12 2.67 -59.60 -1.84
C ALA A 12 2.66 -58.27 -1.09
N LEU A 13 3.62 -57.39 -1.36
CA LEU A 13 3.63 -56.00 -0.95
C LEU A 13 2.64 -55.23 -1.81
N LEU A 14 1.44 -55.00 -1.27
CA LEU A 14 0.45 -54.09 -1.87
C LEU A 14 0.92 -52.66 -1.61
N PRO A 15 1.03 -51.77 -2.63
CA PRO A 15 1.28 -50.37 -2.40
C PRO A 15 0.04 -49.77 -1.72
N LEU A 16 0.18 -49.22 -0.52
CA LEU A 16 -0.81 -48.33 0.07
C LEU A 16 -0.82 -47.03 -0.76
N SER A 17 -1.80 -46.91 -1.64
CA SER A 17 -2.11 -45.63 -2.27
C SER A 17 -2.55 -44.67 -1.16
N ALA A 18 -1.69 -43.74 -0.82
CA ALA A 18 -2.09 -42.61 0.03
C ALA A 18 -3.19 -41.85 -0.70
N LEU A 19 -4.42 -42.04 -0.27
CA LEU A 19 -5.55 -41.18 -0.70
C LEU A 19 -5.28 -39.80 -0.13
N SER A 20 -4.79 -38.90 -0.99
CA SER A 20 -4.80 -37.47 -0.72
C SER A 20 -6.25 -37.05 -0.60
N ALA A 21 -6.72 -36.86 0.61
CA ALA A 21 -8.06 -36.34 0.84
C ALA A 21 -8.00 -34.83 0.70
N ASP A 22 -8.74 -34.28 -0.26
CA ASP A 22 -9.03 -32.85 -0.36
C ASP A 22 -9.94 -32.48 0.82
N ASN A 23 -9.34 -32.18 1.96
CA ASN A 23 -10.05 -31.86 3.21
C ASN A 23 -10.07 -30.36 3.53
N MET A 24 -9.68 -29.52 2.58
CA MET A 24 -9.68 -28.08 2.74
C MET A 24 -10.53 -27.44 1.66
N THR A 25 -11.55 -26.72 2.08
CA THR A 25 -12.42 -25.93 1.21
C THR A 25 -12.24 -24.46 1.50
N PHE A 26 -12.13 -23.64 0.45
CA PHE A 26 -12.06 -22.18 0.53
C PHE A 26 -13.37 -21.61 -0.02
N HIS A 27 -14.00 -20.76 0.74
CA HIS A 27 -15.19 -20.06 0.32
C HIS A 27 -15.19 -18.65 0.89
N GLY A 28 -15.81 -17.72 0.16
CA GLY A 28 -15.91 -16.32 0.55
C GLY A 28 -16.85 -15.58 -0.40
N THR A 29 -17.32 -14.44 0.03
CA THR A 29 -18.13 -13.54 -0.79
C THR A 29 -17.35 -12.26 -1.02
N LEU A 30 -17.20 -11.84 -2.27
CA LEU A 30 -16.68 -10.54 -2.63
C LEU A 30 -17.81 -9.51 -2.53
N VAL A 31 -17.54 -8.42 -1.85
CA VAL A 31 -18.45 -7.28 -1.75
C VAL A 31 -17.74 -6.02 -2.25
N ALA A 32 -18.48 -5.11 -2.84
CA ALA A 32 -17.95 -3.79 -3.19
C ALA A 32 -17.58 -3.03 -1.88
N PRO A 33 -16.49 -2.27 -1.85
CA PRO A 33 -16.18 -1.44 -0.70
C PRO A 33 -17.29 -0.39 -0.53
N PRO A 34 -17.85 -0.24 0.67
CA PRO A 34 -18.97 0.68 0.92
C PRO A 34 -18.55 2.15 0.98
N CYS A 35 -17.23 2.43 0.92
CA CYS A 35 -16.68 3.78 0.94
C CYS A 35 -15.64 3.94 -0.17
N THR A 36 -15.59 5.15 -0.73
CA THR A 36 -14.61 5.55 -1.76
C THR A 36 -13.89 6.82 -1.32
N ILE A 37 -12.72 7.06 -1.89
CA ILE A 37 -11.98 8.33 -1.73
C ILE A 37 -12.37 9.25 -2.88
N SER A 38 -12.82 10.47 -2.56
CA SER A 38 -13.18 11.52 -3.52
C SER A 38 -14.05 11.01 -4.67
N SER A 39 -14.96 10.06 -4.37
CA SER A 39 -15.82 9.39 -5.35
C SER A 39 -15.05 8.75 -6.52
N GLY A 40 -13.80 8.33 -6.28
CA GLY A 40 -12.93 7.74 -7.30
C GLY A 40 -12.24 8.76 -8.22
N ASN A 41 -12.37 10.06 -7.96
CA ASN A 41 -11.71 11.10 -8.76
C ASN A 41 -10.23 11.25 -8.38
N THR A 42 -9.43 11.70 -9.34
CA THR A 42 -8.04 12.07 -9.11
C THR A 42 -7.98 13.28 -8.18
N ILE A 43 -7.08 13.24 -7.20
CA ILE A 43 -6.79 14.34 -6.30
C ILE A 43 -5.55 15.06 -6.83
N ASP A 44 -5.70 16.34 -7.20
CA ASP A 44 -4.60 17.17 -7.68
C ASP A 44 -4.06 18.04 -6.55
N VAL A 45 -2.74 18.02 -6.35
CA VAL A 45 -2.04 18.81 -5.35
C VAL A 45 -1.07 19.75 -6.04
N VAL A 46 -1.42 21.02 -6.09
CA VAL A 46 -0.68 22.06 -6.81
C VAL A 46 0.27 22.79 -5.85
N PHE A 47 1.57 22.68 -6.06
CA PHE A 47 2.58 23.41 -5.29
C PHE A 47 2.84 24.84 -5.80
N GLY A 48 2.34 25.17 -6.99
CA GLY A 48 2.57 26.47 -7.65
C GLY A 48 3.84 26.50 -8.50
N ASN A 49 4.17 27.66 -9.04
CA ASN A 49 5.25 27.85 -10.02
C ASN A 49 6.44 28.65 -9.48
N ASN A 50 6.52 28.84 -8.17
CA ASN A 50 7.53 29.72 -7.56
C ASN A 50 8.18 29.09 -6.34
N LEU A 51 8.64 27.82 -6.48
CA LEU A 51 9.38 27.13 -5.45
C LEU A 51 10.89 27.39 -5.65
N GLY A 52 11.51 27.99 -4.64
CA GLY A 52 12.96 28.15 -4.65
C GLY A 52 13.68 26.83 -4.39
N THR A 53 14.58 26.42 -5.28
CA THR A 53 15.35 25.18 -5.14
C THR A 53 16.12 25.11 -3.82
N ASN A 54 16.59 26.25 -3.31
CA ASN A 54 17.29 26.39 -2.04
C ASN A 54 16.37 26.49 -0.81
N LYS A 55 15.07 26.33 -0.98
CA LYS A 55 14.04 26.36 0.07
C LYS A 55 13.29 25.04 0.22
N ILE A 56 13.73 24.01 -0.49
CA ILE A 56 13.18 22.66 -0.38
C ILE A 56 13.83 21.98 0.83
N ASP A 57 13.19 22.07 1.98
CA ASP A 57 13.73 21.60 3.26
C ASP A 57 12.82 20.58 3.98
N GLY A 58 11.71 20.18 3.33
CA GLY A 58 10.72 19.28 3.93
C GLY A 58 9.74 19.95 4.89
N SER A 59 9.75 21.29 4.96
CA SER A 59 8.83 22.10 5.78
C SER A 59 8.14 23.18 4.95
N ASN A 60 8.90 23.82 4.08
CA ASN A 60 8.39 24.83 3.18
C ASN A 60 7.52 24.24 2.07
N TYR A 61 6.58 25.04 1.57
CA TYR A 61 5.68 24.69 0.45
C TYR A 61 4.73 23.51 0.74
N LYS A 62 4.46 23.21 2.00
CA LYS A 62 3.51 22.20 2.41
C LYS A 62 2.11 22.53 1.86
N GLN A 63 1.46 21.54 1.26
CA GLN A 63 0.11 21.66 0.70
C GLN A 63 -0.82 20.62 1.32
N PRO A 64 -2.07 20.96 1.63
CA PRO A 64 -3.07 20.00 2.02
C PRO A 64 -3.47 19.14 0.82
N VAL A 65 -3.68 17.86 1.06
CA VAL A 65 -4.33 16.94 0.13
C VAL A 65 -5.81 16.95 0.46
N ASN A 66 -6.60 17.64 -0.37
CA ASN A 66 -8.03 17.76 -0.17
C ASN A 66 -8.74 16.53 -0.72
N TYR A 67 -9.28 15.70 0.16
CA TYR A 67 -10.02 14.50 -0.20
C TYR A 67 -11.24 14.32 0.70
N THR A 68 -12.18 13.51 0.25
CA THR A 68 -13.36 13.10 1.03
C THR A 68 -13.36 11.57 1.15
N VAL A 69 -14.03 11.09 2.20
CA VAL A 69 -14.36 9.67 2.35
C VAL A 69 -15.87 9.56 2.17
N ASP A 70 -16.27 9.07 1.01
CA ASP A 70 -17.67 8.98 0.61
C ASP A 70 -18.18 7.56 0.83
N CYS A 71 -19.06 7.38 1.81
CA CYS A 71 -19.65 6.09 2.17
C CYS A 71 -21.11 6.01 1.73
N GLU A 72 -21.59 4.81 1.44
CA GLU A 72 -23.01 4.57 1.13
C GLU A 72 -23.91 4.98 2.30
N ALA A 73 -25.10 5.48 1.98
CA ALA A 73 -26.06 5.92 2.97
C ALA A 73 -26.47 4.75 3.90
N GLY A 74 -26.40 5.01 5.21
CA GLY A 74 -26.71 4.01 6.23
C GLY A 74 -25.56 3.06 6.55
N TYR A 75 -24.39 3.20 5.92
CA TYR A 75 -23.20 2.44 6.28
C TYR A 75 -22.62 2.94 7.61
N THR A 76 -22.48 2.03 8.56
CA THR A 76 -21.75 2.28 9.81
C THR A 76 -20.36 1.70 9.66
N ALA A 77 -19.37 2.56 9.59
CA ALA A 77 -17.99 2.16 9.40
C ALA A 77 -17.43 1.48 10.66
N ASN A 78 -17.27 0.16 10.59
CA ASN A 78 -16.48 -0.59 11.58
C ASN A 78 -15.12 -0.89 10.98
N ASN A 79 -14.05 -0.46 11.66
CA ASN A 79 -12.65 -0.68 11.24
C ASN A 79 -12.30 -0.07 9.87
N LEU A 80 -12.90 1.06 9.52
CA LEU A 80 -12.51 1.81 8.32
C LEU A 80 -11.07 2.31 8.48
N ALA A 81 -10.30 2.20 7.42
CA ALA A 81 -8.95 2.71 7.38
C ALA A 81 -8.60 3.20 5.98
N ILE A 82 -7.74 4.22 5.93
CA ILE A 82 -7.07 4.65 4.72
C ILE A 82 -5.72 3.95 4.64
N VAL A 83 -5.32 3.58 3.45
CA VAL A 83 -3.97 3.13 3.13
C VAL A 83 -3.39 4.11 2.13
N VAL A 84 -2.30 4.75 2.50
CA VAL A 84 -1.50 5.59 1.60
C VAL A 84 -0.41 4.70 1.03
N ASP A 85 -0.32 4.56 -0.28
CA ASP A 85 0.64 3.67 -0.91
C ASP A 85 1.18 4.25 -2.21
N THR A 86 2.35 3.78 -2.62
CA THR A 86 3.00 4.18 -3.87
C THR A 86 3.84 3.05 -4.43
N THR A 87 3.87 2.94 -5.74
CA THR A 87 4.81 2.06 -6.46
C THR A 87 6.17 2.70 -6.73
N GLN A 88 6.31 3.99 -6.39
CA GLN A 88 7.52 4.79 -6.67
C GLN A 88 8.01 5.54 -5.42
N PRO A 89 8.43 4.84 -4.36
CA PRO A 89 9.01 5.49 -3.19
C PRO A 89 10.35 6.13 -3.55
N ALA A 90 10.67 7.25 -2.91
CA ALA A 90 11.97 7.88 -3.05
C ALA A 90 13.04 7.08 -2.30
N ALA A 91 14.22 6.92 -2.90
CA ALA A 91 15.29 6.13 -2.27
C ALA A 91 15.89 6.79 -1.02
N PHE A 92 15.84 8.11 -0.93
CA PHE A 92 16.41 8.89 0.18
C PHE A 92 15.41 9.23 1.29
N ASP A 93 14.12 8.96 1.06
CA ASP A 93 13.06 9.24 2.03
C ASP A 93 11.91 8.23 1.87
N THR A 94 11.77 7.33 2.84
CA THR A 94 10.79 6.23 2.79
C THR A 94 9.33 6.68 2.92
N ALA A 95 9.08 7.94 3.32
CA ALA A 95 7.76 8.55 3.38
C ALA A 95 7.46 9.44 2.17
N ALA A 96 8.34 9.45 1.16
CA ALA A 96 8.24 10.31 0.01
C ALA A 96 8.04 9.55 -1.30
N VAL A 97 7.25 10.15 -2.19
CA VAL A 97 7.01 9.69 -3.56
C VAL A 97 8.04 10.35 -4.48
N LYS A 98 8.69 9.56 -5.31
CA LYS A 98 9.65 10.03 -6.29
C LYS A 98 8.96 10.94 -7.31
N THR A 99 9.61 12.07 -7.66
CA THR A 99 9.22 12.89 -8.81
C THR A 99 10.02 12.50 -10.06
N ASP A 100 9.64 13.03 -11.20
CA ASP A 100 10.43 12.97 -12.44
C ASP A 100 11.72 13.81 -12.39
N LYS A 101 11.89 14.66 -11.37
CA LYS A 101 13.07 15.49 -11.16
C LYS A 101 14.05 14.82 -10.20
N THR A 102 15.27 14.62 -10.66
CA THR A 102 16.35 14.00 -9.85
C THR A 102 16.61 14.79 -8.56
N GLY A 103 16.65 14.09 -7.44
CA GLY A 103 16.91 14.67 -6.12
C GLY A 103 15.70 15.35 -5.47
N LEU A 104 14.53 15.38 -6.14
CA LEU A 104 13.29 15.90 -5.59
C LEU A 104 12.28 14.78 -5.36
N ALA A 105 11.62 14.81 -4.22
CA ALA A 105 10.50 13.93 -3.91
C ALA A 105 9.41 14.69 -3.13
N ILE A 106 8.24 14.09 -3.01
CA ILE A 106 7.13 14.64 -2.24
C ILE A 106 6.88 13.74 -1.05
N ARG A 107 7.21 14.21 0.15
CA ARG A 107 6.90 13.52 1.41
C ARG A 107 5.43 13.67 1.72
N ILE A 108 4.80 12.58 2.11
CA ILE A 108 3.41 12.56 2.54
C ILE A 108 3.38 12.52 4.07
N LEU A 109 2.54 13.36 4.64
CA LEU A 109 2.28 13.41 6.07
C LEU A 109 0.83 13.03 6.33
N VAL A 110 0.61 12.27 7.40
CA VAL A 110 -0.72 11.96 7.93
C VAL A 110 -0.79 12.49 9.35
N ASP A 111 -1.71 13.40 9.61
CA ASP A 111 -1.84 14.11 10.89
C ASP A 111 -0.53 14.78 11.35
N GLY A 112 0.28 15.23 10.39
CA GLY A 112 1.55 15.92 10.62
C GLY A 112 2.78 15.01 10.71
N GLU A 113 2.60 13.69 10.76
CA GLU A 113 3.69 12.70 10.84
C GLU A 113 3.99 12.06 9.48
N PRO A 114 5.25 11.77 9.16
CA PRO A 114 5.62 11.08 7.93
C PRO A 114 4.89 9.73 7.80
N VAL A 115 4.31 9.49 6.63
CA VAL A 115 3.57 8.26 6.38
C VAL A 115 4.49 7.04 6.33
N SER A 116 3.99 5.90 6.79
CA SER A 116 4.53 4.59 6.40
C SER A 116 3.64 4.02 5.32
N PHE A 117 4.16 3.90 4.09
CA PHE A 117 3.39 3.37 2.96
C PHE A 117 2.88 1.96 3.23
N ALA A 118 1.72 1.63 2.63
CA ALA A 118 0.99 0.39 2.80
C ALA A 118 0.51 0.09 4.24
N GLN A 119 0.66 1.03 5.17
CA GLN A 119 0.12 0.89 6.53
C GLN A 119 -1.31 1.45 6.62
N ARG A 120 -2.10 0.82 7.49
CA ARG A 120 -3.48 1.22 7.75
C ARG A 120 -3.53 2.37 8.73
N VAL A 121 -4.17 3.46 8.34
CA VAL A 121 -4.51 4.60 9.20
C VAL A 121 -5.99 4.53 9.51
N ALA A 122 -6.36 4.36 10.76
CA ALA A 122 -7.75 4.22 11.17
C ALA A 122 -8.55 5.50 10.89
N VAL A 123 -9.76 5.34 10.37
CA VAL A 123 -10.72 6.42 10.16
C VAL A 123 -11.88 6.22 11.12
N ALA A 124 -11.84 6.91 12.24
CA ALA A 124 -12.89 6.82 13.25
C ALA A 124 -14.21 7.47 12.79
N ASN A 125 -14.13 8.51 11.98
CA ASN A 125 -15.27 9.22 11.43
C ASN A 125 -15.01 9.58 9.96
N PRO A 126 -15.76 9.04 9.00
CA PRO A 126 -15.62 9.37 7.58
C PRO A 126 -15.78 10.87 7.26
N ALA A 127 -16.60 11.59 8.05
CA ALA A 127 -16.78 13.03 7.87
C ALA A 127 -15.59 13.87 8.38
N LEU A 128 -14.71 13.27 9.16
CA LEU A 128 -13.49 13.89 9.71
C LEU A 128 -12.31 12.93 9.51
N PRO A 129 -11.92 12.64 8.27
CA PRO A 129 -10.82 11.74 7.99
C PRO A 129 -9.47 12.34 8.44
N PRO A 130 -8.42 11.52 8.61
CA PRO A 130 -7.06 11.98 8.90
C PRO A 130 -6.60 13.07 7.93
N LYS A 131 -5.92 14.08 8.43
CA LYS A 131 -5.37 15.15 7.59
C LYS A 131 -4.18 14.61 6.81
N ILE A 132 -4.24 14.70 5.48
CA ILE A 132 -3.11 14.36 4.61
C ILE A 132 -2.50 15.65 4.07
N GLU A 133 -1.17 15.75 4.11
CA GLU A 133 -0.41 16.86 3.58
C GLU A 133 0.74 16.34 2.73
N ALA A 134 1.14 17.11 1.75
CA ALA A 134 2.27 16.84 0.86
C ALA A 134 3.30 17.96 1.01
N VAL A 135 4.58 17.62 1.10
CA VAL A 135 5.67 18.60 1.22
C VAL A 135 6.87 18.18 0.37
N PRO A 136 7.45 19.10 -0.44
CA PRO A 136 8.64 18.80 -1.21
C PRO A 136 9.84 18.56 -0.29
N VAL A 137 10.64 17.54 -0.62
CA VAL A 137 11.88 17.17 0.07
C VAL A 137 13.01 17.00 -0.95
N GLN A 138 14.22 17.33 -0.53
CA GLN A 138 15.41 17.22 -1.36
C GLN A 138 16.36 16.16 -0.83
N ASP A 139 16.93 15.37 -1.73
CA ASP A 139 18.14 14.60 -1.46
C ASP A 139 19.32 15.56 -1.28
N GLN A 140 19.88 15.61 -0.08
CA GLN A 140 20.99 16.53 0.26
C GLN A 140 22.29 16.25 -0.50
N SER A 141 22.40 15.09 -1.13
CA SER A 141 23.54 14.74 -1.99
C SER A 141 23.42 15.27 -3.41
N VAL A 142 22.25 15.82 -3.79
CA VAL A 142 21.92 16.26 -5.15
C VAL A 142 21.62 17.75 -5.16
N THR A 143 22.21 18.48 -6.08
CA THR A 143 21.84 19.88 -6.34
C THR A 143 20.59 19.90 -7.24
N LEU A 144 19.50 20.47 -6.76
CA LEU A 144 18.29 20.61 -7.55
C LEU A 144 18.48 21.61 -8.71
N THR A 145 17.98 21.23 -9.88
CA THR A 145 17.92 22.11 -11.05
C THR A 145 16.54 22.71 -11.20
N GLU A 146 16.44 23.88 -11.80
CA GLU A 146 15.16 24.53 -12.13
C GLU A 146 14.33 23.69 -13.10
N GLY A 147 13.04 23.95 -13.14
CA GLY A 147 12.06 23.37 -14.07
C GLY A 147 10.86 22.73 -13.37
N ALA A 148 9.88 22.36 -14.16
CA ALA A 148 8.69 21.69 -13.68
C ALA A 148 9.02 20.30 -13.11
N PHE A 149 8.16 19.81 -12.25
CA PHE A 149 8.20 18.45 -11.74
C PHE A 149 6.78 17.88 -11.62
N ALA A 150 6.68 16.57 -11.67
CA ALA A 150 5.45 15.82 -11.41
C ALA A 150 5.75 14.57 -10.60
N ALA A 151 4.76 14.15 -9.82
CA ALA A 151 4.75 12.87 -9.11
C ALA A 151 3.34 12.30 -9.14
N THR A 152 3.22 10.99 -9.14
CA THR A 152 1.95 10.26 -9.01
C THR A 152 2.08 9.12 -8.01
N MET A 153 1.01 8.84 -7.30
CA MET A 153 0.94 7.74 -6.35
C MET A 153 -0.40 7.02 -6.43
#